data_c243a74822c32d3463ffe7bff81a5103
#
_entry.id   c243a74822c32d3463ffe7bff81a5103
#
_cell.length_a   1.000
_cell.length_b   1.000
_cell.length_c   1.000
_cell.angle_alpha   90.00
_cell.angle_beta   90.00
_cell.angle_gamma   90.00
#
_symmetry.space_group_name_H-M   'P 1'
#
loop_
_entity.id
_entity.type
_entity.pdbx_description
1 polymer ?
#
loop_
_entity_poly.entity_id
_entity_poly.type
_entity_poly.pdbx_seq_one_letter_code
_entity_poly.pdbx_strand_id
1 'polypeptide(L)'
;MAAYTCTPIVTIPLDDLKDGAHIRGKTIAELGYGNTPADMISYSMRVGDKTEDYMMLVNFNRVSNVIPVSELRAANARPGIEKVVPFGQIAGLDVQQAPLAGALRIDNLDEQSFVLVRRRLETDALQLVSLGKDLSFRMTDHVSEYAFRGYSFKGDTWQQQNIKPRQDILLRQEGVPDLIKPTE
;
A
#
# COMPACT_ATOMS: atom_id res chain seq x y z
N MET A 1 2.44 14.35 5.24
CA MET A 1 2.70 13.64 3.97
C MET A 1 1.40 13.10 3.44
N ALA A 2 1.22 13.08 2.14
CA ALA A 2 0.05 12.51 1.46
C ALA A 2 0.52 11.64 0.28
N ALA A 3 -0.20 10.57 0.01
CA ALA A 3 -0.03 9.74 -1.18
C ALA A 3 -1.30 9.83 -2.02
N TYR A 4 -1.14 10.08 -3.30
CA TYR A 4 -2.27 10.27 -4.21
C TYR A 4 -2.43 9.07 -5.14
N THR A 5 -3.66 8.84 -5.57
CA THR A 5 -3.96 7.83 -6.58
C THR A 5 -3.13 8.09 -7.84
N CYS A 6 -2.61 7.04 -8.37
CA CYS A 6 -1.73 6.92 -9.50
C CYS A 6 -0.26 7.05 -9.15
N THR A 7 0.27 8.05 -8.49
CA THR A 7 1.72 8.04 -8.36
C THR A 7 2.36 8.85 -7.22
N PRO A 8 2.01 10.11 -6.95
CA PRO A 8 2.92 10.93 -6.16
C PRO A 8 2.81 10.74 -4.65
N ILE A 9 3.97 10.81 -3.98
CA ILE A 9 4.07 11.12 -2.56
C ILE A 9 4.42 12.61 -2.44
N VAL A 10 3.61 13.32 -1.68
CA VAL A 10 3.71 14.76 -1.49
C VAL A 10 3.91 15.09 -0.01
N THR A 11 4.84 15.98 0.28
CA THR A 11 5.01 16.56 1.60
C THR A 11 4.43 17.97 1.64
N ILE A 12 3.80 18.30 2.77
CA ILE A 12 3.21 19.60 3.05
C ILE A 12 3.65 19.98 4.46
N PRO A 13 4.26 21.17 4.65
CA PRO A 13 4.56 21.65 6.00
C PRO A 13 3.29 21.80 6.82
N LEU A 14 3.30 21.36 8.07
CA LEU A 14 2.13 21.45 8.93
C LEU A 14 1.75 22.90 9.24
N ASP A 15 2.72 23.78 9.33
CA ASP A 15 2.51 25.21 9.59
C ASP A 15 1.78 25.92 8.46
N ASP A 16 1.77 25.35 7.25
CA ASP A 16 1.03 25.88 6.10
C ASP A 16 -0.46 25.46 6.10
N LEU A 17 -0.82 24.46 6.92
CA LEU A 17 -2.20 23.93 7.02
C LEU A 17 -3.05 24.89 7.85
N LYS A 18 -3.59 25.92 7.21
CA LYS A 18 -4.48 26.92 7.83
C LYS A 18 -5.79 26.98 7.07
N ASP A 19 -6.85 27.35 7.76
CA ASP A 19 -8.16 27.51 7.14
C ASP A 19 -8.12 28.52 5.98
N GLY A 20 -8.65 28.10 4.84
CA GLY A 20 -8.67 28.90 3.62
C GLY A 20 -7.33 29.03 2.86
N ALA A 21 -6.27 28.39 3.33
CA ALA A 21 -4.99 28.44 2.65
C ALA A 21 -4.97 27.60 1.35
N HIS A 22 -4.38 28.16 0.30
CA HIS A 22 -4.03 27.43 -0.91
C HIS A 22 -2.58 26.95 -0.79
N ILE A 23 -2.41 25.65 -0.57
CA ILE A 23 -1.13 25.07 -0.27
C ILE A 23 -0.57 24.32 -1.49
N ARG A 24 0.67 24.61 -1.82
CA ARG A 24 1.43 23.85 -2.81
C ARG A 24 2.34 22.86 -2.10
N GLY A 25 1.99 21.56 -2.16
CA GLY A 25 2.85 20.50 -1.65
C GLY A 25 4.08 20.28 -2.54
N LYS A 26 5.11 19.64 -1.97
CA LYS A 26 6.31 19.22 -2.68
C LYS A 26 6.22 17.74 -3.01
N THR A 27 6.24 17.38 -4.30
CA THR A 27 6.32 15.98 -4.74
C THR A 27 7.72 15.46 -4.49
N ILE A 28 7.85 14.48 -3.60
CA ILE A 28 9.14 13.88 -3.23
C ILE A 28 9.38 12.53 -3.90
N ALA A 29 8.31 11.88 -4.38
CA ALA A 29 8.40 10.61 -5.08
C ALA A 29 7.26 10.44 -6.07
N GLU A 30 7.53 9.63 -7.09
CA GLU A 30 6.56 9.04 -8.02
C GLU A 30 6.69 7.52 -7.92
N LEU A 31 5.58 6.83 -7.62
CA LEU A 31 5.57 5.38 -7.35
C LEU A 31 5.20 4.52 -8.56
N GLY A 32 5.15 5.11 -9.74
CA GLY A 32 4.70 4.46 -10.95
C GLY A 32 3.18 4.40 -11.08
N TYR A 33 2.72 3.95 -12.24
CA TYR A 33 1.30 3.90 -12.59
C TYR A 33 0.53 2.82 -11.82
N GLY A 34 -0.73 3.08 -11.54
CA GLY A 34 -1.67 2.09 -11.01
C GLY A 34 -1.68 1.96 -9.48
N ASN A 35 -0.92 2.78 -8.75
CA ASN A 35 -1.04 2.84 -7.31
C ASN A 35 -2.42 3.39 -6.91
N THR A 36 -3.08 2.67 -6.03
CA THR A 36 -4.32 3.07 -5.37
C THR A 36 -4.09 3.04 -3.87
N PRO A 37 -3.41 4.06 -3.32
CA PRO A 37 -3.11 4.12 -1.91
C PRO A 37 -4.41 4.13 -1.11
N ALA A 38 -4.53 3.19 -0.19
CA ALA A 38 -5.69 3.00 0.67
C ALA A 38 -5.43 3.48 2.09
N ASP A 39 -4.21 3.24 2.59
CA ASP A 39 -3.82 3.62 3.94
C ASP A 39 -2.30 3.76 4.06
N MET A 40 -1.85 4.42 5.13
CA MET A 40 -0.44 4.67 5.37
C MET A 40 -0.15 4.74 6.86
N ILE A 41 0.82 3.95 7.34
CA ILE A 41 1.24 3.96 8.74
C ILE A 41 2.76 4.10 8.88
N SER A 42 3.17 4.63 10.02
CA SER A 42 4.56 4.55 10.48
C SER A 42 4.73 3.40 11.48
N TYR A 43 5.87 2.74 11.42
CA TYR A 43 6.23 1.70 12.37
C TYR A 43 7.73 1.64 12.55
N SER A 44 8.16 1.06 13.68
CA SER A 44 9.55 0.79 13.94
C SER A 44 9.80 -0.71 13.91
N MET A 45 10.95 -1.10 13.41
CA MET A 45 11.38 -2.49 13.33
C MET A 45 12.84 -2.62 13.72
N ARG A 46 13.18 -3.72 14.38
CA ARG A 46 14.58 -4.03 14.71
C ARG A 46 15.27 -4.64 13.49
N VAL A 47 16.36 -4.02 13.06
CA VAL A 47 17.21 -4.49 11.97
C VAL A 47 18.61 -4.70 12.51
N GLY A 48 18.95 -5.96 12.80
CA GLY A 48 20.18 -6.28 13.55
C GLY A 48 20.13 -5.70 14.97
N ASP A 49 21.10 -4.85 15.31
CA ASP A 49 21.18 -4.21 16.63
C ASP A 49 20.54 -2.81 16.69
N LYS A 50 19.96 -2.34 15.59
CA LYS A 50 19.36 -1.01 15.48
C LYS A 50 17.86 -1.10 15.33
N THR A 51 17.16 -0.10 15.85
CA THR A 51 15.76 0.15 15.55
C THR A 51 15.70 1.16 14.41
N GLU A 52 14.98 0.83 13.36
CA GLU A 52 14.77 1.67 12.20
C GLU A 52 13.28 1.96 12.02
N ASP A 53 12.99 3.19 11.59
CA ASP A 53 11.62 3.65 11.34
C ASP A 53 11.28 3.53 9.87
N TYR A 54 10.10 3.03 9.60
CA TYR A 54 9.56 2.83 8.27
C TYR A 54 8.19 3.46 8.13
N MET A 55 7.84 3.78 6.90
CA MET A 55 6.51 4.09 6.44
C MET A 55 6.03 2.97 5.54
N MET A 56 4.87 2.40 5.82
CA MET A 56 4.19 1.48 4.91
C MET A 56 3.01 2.19 4.26
N LEU A 57 2.99 2.16 2.94
CA LEU A 57 1.88 2.62 2.11
C LEU A 57 1.21 1.39 1.50
N VAL A 58 -0.01 1.09 1.94
CA VAL A 58 -0.78 -0.02 1.38
C VAL A 58 -1.58 0.42 0.17
N ASN A 59 -1.57 -0.42 -0.85
CA ASN A 59 -2.30 -0.19 -2.08
C ASN A 59 -3.37 -1.25 -2.28
N PHE A 60 -4.54 -0.83 -2.73
CA PHE A 60 -5.64 -1.76 -2.99
C PHE A 60 -5.34 -2.70 -4.17
N ASN A 61 -4.83 -2.16 -5.27
CA ASN A 61 -4.66 -2.91 -6.53
C ASN A 61 -3.21 -3.36 -6.79
N ARG A 62 -2.27 -2.97 -5.93
CA ARG A 62 -0.84 -3.25 -6.11
C ARG A 62 -0.23 -3.74 -4.81
N VAL A 63 1.00 -4.23 -4.90
CA VAL A 63 1.84 -4.48 -3.73
C VAL A 63 2.02 -3.21 -2.90
N SER A 64 2.18 -3.37 -1.61
CA SER A 64 2.44 -2.25 -0.70
C SER A 64 3.87 -1.75 -0.84
N ASN A 65 4.09 -0.49 -0.51
CA ASN A 65 5.42 0.12 -0.53
C ASN A 65 5.92 0.31 0.91
N VAL A 66 7.12 -0.16 1.18
CA VAL A 66 7.83 0.05 2.45
C VAL A 66 8.96 1.03 2.19
N ILE A 67 8.98 2.11 2.93
CA ILE A 67 9.90 3.22 2.73
C ILE A 67 10.58 3.54 4.06
N PRO A 68 11.91 3.45 4.15
CA PRO A 68 12.63 3.92 5.33
C PRO A 68 12.35 5.41 5.58
N VAL A 69 12.09 5.80 6.81
CA VAL A 69 11.84 7.22 7.15
C VAL A 69 13.08 8.07 6.88
N SER A 70 14.27 7.50 6.99
CA SER A 70 15.52 8.15 6.58
C SER A 70 15.50 8.57 5.10
N GLU A 71 15.01 7.70 4.21
CA GLU A 71 14.88 8.00 2.78
C GLU A 71 13.83 9.09 2.51
N LEU A 72 12.70 9.06 3.22
CA LEU A 72 11.69 10.12 3.14
C LEU A 72 12.26 11.47 3.55
N ARG A 73 13.05 11.50 4.63
CA ARG A 73 13.73 12.72 5.09
C ARG A 73 14.75 13.22 4.06
N ALA A 74 15.56 12.31 3.53
CA ALA A 74 16.55 12.65 2.49
C ALA A 74 15.88 13.18 1.21
N ALA A 75 14.80 12.55 0.76
CA ALA A 75 14.03 13.02 -0.39
C ALA A 75 13.38 14.39 -0.12
N ASN A 76 12.86 14.59 1.09
CA ASN A 76 12.27 15.86 1.46
C ASN A 76 13.31 17.01 1.57
N ALA A 77 14.57 16.71 1.83
CA ALA A 77 15.64 17.70 1.84
C ALA A 77 16.09 18.15 0.42
N ARG A 78 15.79 17.33 -0.61
CA ARG A 78 16.10 17.63 -2.01
C ARG A 78 15.03 18.52 -2.65
N PRO A 79 15.30 19.18 -3.80
CA PRO A 79 14.25 19.78 -4.63
C PRO A 79 13.18 18.75 -4.99
N GLY A 80 11.92 19.20 -5.05
CA GLY A 80 10.81 18.34 -5.47
C GLY A 80 10.90 17.94 -6.94
N ILE A 81 10.13 16.92 -7.30
CA ILE A 81 9.99 16.49 -8.69
C ILE A 81 9.06 17.49 -9.39
N GLU A 82 9.63 18.29 -10.29
CA GLU A 82 8.89 19.30 -11.06
C GLU A 82 8.64 18.88 -12.51
N LYS A 83 9.40 17.90 -12.99
CA LYS A 83 9.30 17.40 -14.36
C LYS A 83 8.40 16.18 -14.41
N VAL A 84 7.71 16.02 -15.53
CA VAL A 84 6.89 14.82 -15.79
C VAL A 84 7.80 13.59 -15.76
N VAL A 85 7.45 12.64 -14.91
CA VAL A 85 8.09 11.32 -14.88
C VAL A 85 7.41 10.44 -15.93
N PRO A 86 8.15 9.73 -16.78
CA PRO A 86 7.57 8.85 -17.78
C PRO A 86 6.66 7.80 -17.15
N PHE A 87 5.62 7.43 -17.89
CA PHE A 87 4.62 6.47 -17.47
C PHE A 87 5.25 5.15 -16.95
N GLY A 88 4.84 4.71 -15.80
CA GLY A 88 5.30 3.46 -15.18
C GLY A 88 6.66 3.53 -14.49
N GLN A 89 7.36 4.68 -14.53
CA GLN A 89 8.63 4.82 -13.85
C GLN A 89 8.46 5.28 -12.41
N ILE A 90 9.36 4.79 -11.55
CA ILE A 90 9.51 5.23 -10.17
C ILE A 90 10.62 6.28 -10.13
N ALA A 91 10.43 7.34 -9.38
CA ALA A 91 11.41 8.40 -9.21
C ALA A 91 11.38 8.98 -7.79
N GLY A 92 12.49 9.52 -7.35
CA GLY A 92 12.63 10.30 -6.11
C GLY A 92 12.94 9.49 -4.87
N LEU A 93 12.48 8.25 -4.75
CA LEU A 93 12.71 7.35 -3.62
C LEU A 93 13.00 5.93 -4.10
N ASP A 94 13.88 5.25 -3.41
CA ASP A 94 13.96 3.80 -3.46
C ASP A 94 12.91 3.21 -2.52
N VAL A 95 12.02 2.41 -3.07
CA VAL A 95 10.94 1.77 -2.32
C VAL A 95 11.11 0.26 -2.34
N GLN A 96 10.95 -0.36 -1.18
CA GLN A 96 10.84 -1.80 -1.08
C GLN A 96 9.39 -2.20 -1.28
N GLN A 97 9.15 -3.28 -2.02
CA GLN A 97 7.82 -3.78 -2.25
C GLN A 97 7.49 -4.89 -1.25
N ALA A 98 6.33 -4.77 -0.61
CA ALA A 98 5.75 -5.81 0.24
C ALA A 98 4.54 -6.43 -0.48
N PRO A 99 4.45 -7.75 -0.64
CA PRO A 99 3.37 -8.42 -1.38
C PRO A 99 2.04 -8.42 -0.61
N LEU A 100 1.58 -7.25 -0.22
CA LEU A 100 0.31 -6.99 0.46
C LEU A 100 -0.71 -6.35 -0.48
N ALA A 101 -0.95 -6.98 -1.63
CA ALA A 101 -2.02 -6.54 -2.51
C ALA A 101 -3.40 -6.79 -1.87
N GLY A 102 -4.34 -5.89 -2.12
CA GLY A 102 -5.68 -5.94 -1.56
C GLY A 102 -5.81 -5.40 -0.14
N ALA A 103 -4.76 -4.85 0.45
CA ALA A 103 -4.83 -4.20 1.76
C ALA A 103 -5.66 -2.91 1.66
N LEU A 104 -6.62 -2.76 2.57
CA LEU A 104 -7.54 -1.61 2.64
C LEU A 104 -7.22 -0.72 3.83
N ARG A 105 -6.85 -1.34 4.94
CA ARG A 105 -6.47 -0.68 6.19
C ARG A 105 -5.36 -1.46 6.84
N ILE A 106 -4.47 -0.75 7.52
CA ILE A 106 -3.39 -1.33 8.29
C ILE A 106 -3.17 -0.53 9.56
N ASP A 107 -2.84 -1.23 10.65
CA ASP A 107 -2.43 -0.59 11.90
C ASP A 107 -1.40 -1.45 12.63
N ASN A 108 -0.72 -0.86 13.59
CA ASN A 108 0.17 -1.58 14.49
C ASN A 108 -0.68 -2.37 15.49
N LEU A 109 -0.56 -3.69 15.49
CA LEU A 109 -1.21 -4.55 16.49
C LEU A 109 -0.42 -4.55 17.79
N ASP A 110 0.89 -4.75 17.67
CA ASP A 110 1.86 -4.77 18.77
C ASP A 110 3.26 -4.37 18.25
N GLU A 111 4.30 -4.58 19.05
CA GLU A 111 5.68 -4.28 18.66
C GLU A 111 6.18 -5.10 17.47
N GLN A 112 5.63 -6.30 17.26
CA GLN A 112 6.11 -7.28 16.28
C GLN A 112 5.16 -7.48 15.11
N SER A 113 3.90 -7.02 15.22
CA SER A 113 2.85 -7.37 14.29
C SER A 113 2.02 -6.17 13.84
N PHE A 114 1.55 -6.25 12.60
CA PHE A 114 0.47 -5.45 12.07
C PHE A 114 -0.87 -6.18 12.19
N VAL A 115 -1.95 -5.42 12.23
CA VAL A 115 -3.30 -5.88 11.91
C VAL A 115 -3.75 -5.18 10.65
N LEU A 116 -4.38 -5.90 9.74
CA LEU A 116 -4.87 -5.32 8.49
C LEU A 116 -6.21 -5.91 8.07
N VAL A 117 -7.02 -5.05 7.46
CA VAL A 117 -8.17 -5.45 6.67
C VAL A 117 -7.73 -5.54 5.22
N ARG A 118 -7.90 -6.70 4.64
CA ARG A 118 -7.58 -6.92 3.23
C ARG A 118 -8.73 -7.59 2.49
N ARG A 119 -8.75 -7.40 1.19
CA ARG A 119 -9.62 -8.14 0.29
C ARG A 119 -8.79 -9.20 -0.43
N ARG A 120 -9.19 -10.44 -0.33
CA ARG A 120 -8.53 -11.51 -1.08
C ARG A 120 -8.81 -11.34 -2.57
N LEU A 121 -7.76 -11.33 -3.38
CA LEU A 121 -7.89 -11.11 -4.82
C LEU A 121 -8.58 -12.28 -5.52
N GLU A 122 -8.39 -13.51 -5.02
CA GLU A 122 -8.94 -14.71 -5.62
C GLU A 122 -10.45 -14.86 -5.38
N THR A 123 -10.91 -14.42 -4.22
CA THR A 123 -12.27 -14.68 -3.74
C THR A 123 -13.07 -13.42 -3.47
N ASP A 124 -12.40 -12.26 -3.50
CA ASP A 124 -12.96 -10.95 -3.16
C ASP A 124 -13.47 -10.82 -1.71
N ALA A 125 -13.19 -11.81 -0.86
CA ALA A 125 -13.60 -11.81 0.53
C ALA A 125 -12.78 -10.84 1.38
N LEU A 126 -13.43 -10.16 2.31
CA LEU A 126 -12.75 -9.36 3.34
C LEU A 126 -12.21 -10.28 4.44
N GLN A 127 -11.01 -9.98 4.85
CA GLN A 127 -10.33 -10.67 5.95
C GLN A 127 -9.74 -9.64 6.92
N LEU A 128 -9.83 -9.93 8.21
CA LEU A 128 -9.00 -9.30 9.23
C LEU A 128 -7.86 -10.25 9.55
N VAL A 129 -6.64 -9.84 9.29
CA VAL A 129 -5.46 -10.69 9.45
C VAL A 129 -4.37 -9.97 10.24
N SER A 130 -3.48 -10.71 10.86
CA SER A 130 -2.22 -10.19 11.39
C SER A 130 -1.04 -10.65 10.56
N LEU A 131 0.00 -9.81 10.52
CA LEU A 131 1.21 -10.02 9.77
C LEU A 131 2.41 -9.54 10.58
N GLY A 132 3.50 -10.28 10.58
CA GLY A 132 4.75 -9.84 11.21
C GLY A 132 5.35 -8.60 10.54
N LYS A 133 5.91 -7.68 11.33
CA LYS A 133 6.56 -6.45 10.83
C LYS A 133 7.82 -6.73 10.02
N ASP A 134 8.44 -7.86 10.24
CA ASP A 134 9.56 -8.38 9.44
C ASP A 134 9.15 -8.85 8.04
N LEU A 135 7.85 -8.76 7.72
CA LEU A 135 7.24 -9.22 6.48
C LEU A 135 7.49 -10.71 6.20
N SER A 136 7.87 -11.47 7.21
CA SER A 136 7.85 -12.93 7.14
C SER A 136 6.40 -13.40 7.10
N PHE A 137 5.97 -13.87 5.94
CA PHE A 137 4.58 -14.08 5.55
C PHE A 137 3.89 -15.24 6.30
N ARG A 138 3.65 -15.05 7.58
CA ARG A 138 2.61 -15.79 8.30
C ARG A 138 1.47 -14.84 8.60
N MET A 139 0.55 -14.71 7.66
CA MET A 139 -0.71 -14.05 7.95
C MET A 139 -1.61 -15.00 8.73
N THR A 140 -2.09 -14.52 9.87
CA THR A 140 -3.12 -15.19 10.64
C THR A 140 -4.46 -14.54 10.34
N ASP A 141 -5.37 -15.30 9.77
CA ASP A 141 -6.74 -14.86 9.50
C ASP A 141 -7.54 -14.87 10.80
N HIS A 142 -7.95 -13.69 11.26
CA HIS A 142 -8.78 -13.53 12.46
C HIS A 142 -10.26 -13.56 12.13
N VAL A 143 -10.64 -12.97 11.01
CA VAL A 143 -12.03 -12.90 10.55
C VAL A 143 -12.07 -12.93 9.04
N SER A 144 -12.90 -13.79 8.47
CA SER A 144 -13.19 -13.84 7.06
C SER A 144 -14.68 -13.73 6.82
N GLU A 145 -15.12 -13.02 5.81
CA GLU A 145 -16.51 -12.91 5.41
C GLU A 145 -17.16 -14.28 5.18
N TYR A 146 -16.38 -15.26 4.75
CA TYR A 146 -16.88 -16.64 4.58
C TYR A 146 -17.21 -17.36 5.90
N ALA A 147 -16.73 -16.86 7.04
CA ALA A 147 -17.07 -17.40 8.34
C ALA A 147 -18.49 -17.05 8.78
N PHE A 148 -19.15 -16.10 8.14
CA PHE A 148 -20.50 -15.66 8.48
C PHE A 148 -21.54 -16.38 7.63
N ARG A 149 -22.30 -17.31 8.23
CA ARG A 149 -23.39 -17.99 7.54
C ARG A 149 -24.45 -16.98 7.10
N GLY A 150 -24.83 -17.01 5.82
CA GLY A 150 -25.89 -16.19 5.26
C GLY A 150 -25.46 -14.81 4.78
N TYR A 151 -24.16 -14.49 4.85
CA TYR A 151 -23.64 -13.28 4.23
C TYR A 151 -23.39 -13.54 2.75
N SER A 152 -24.12 -12.84 1.90
CA SER A 152 -23.86 -12.82 0.45
C SER A 152 -23.46 -11.42 0.04
N PHE A 153 -22.31 -11.30 -0.61
CA PHE A 153 -21.84 -10.05 -1.15
C PHE A 153 -22.64 -9.71 -2.42
N LYS A 154 -23.61 -8.80 -2.33
CA LYS A 154 -24.43 -8.39 -3.49
C LYS A 154 -23.63 -7.64 -4.59
N GLY A 155 -22.35 -7.43 -4.39
CA GLY A 155 -21.44 -6.76 -5.32
C GLY A 155 -20.68 -7.65 -6.27
N ASP A 156 -20.75 -8.99 -6.11
CA ASP A 156 -19.90 -9.95 -6.80
C ASP A 156 -19.91 -9.79 -8.34
N THR A 157 -21.07 -9.58 -8.93
CA THR A 157 -21.19 -9.49 -10.38
C THR A 157 -20.50 -8.24 -10.95
N TRP A 158 -20.66 -7.10 -10.30
CA TRP A 158 -20.03 -5.86 -10.72
C TRP A 158 -18.51 -5.90 -10.53
N GLN A 159 -18.05 -6.45 -9.41
CA GLN A 159 -16.64 -6.58 -9.09
C GLN A 159 -15.96 -7.60 -10.02
N GLN A 160 -16.59 -8.75 -10.26
CA GLN A 160 -16.07 -9.75 -11.22
C GLN A 160 -16.00 -9.20 -12.65
N GLN A 161 -16.97 -8.39 -13.06
CA GLN A 161 -17.01 -7.85 -14.41
C GLN A 161 -16.10 -6.63 -14.61
N ASN A 162 -15.90 -5.81 -13.58
CA ASN A 162 -15.24 -4.50 -13.74
C ASN A 162 -13.91 -4.39 -13.01
N ILE A 163 -13.77 -5.00 -11.84
CA ILE A 163 -12.54 -4.85 -11.01
C ILE A 163 -11.59 -6.01 -11.30
N LYS A 164 -12.08 -7.23 -11.26
CA LYS A 164 -11.24 -8.42 -11.44
C LYS A 164 -10.42 -8.45 -12.74
N PRO A 165 -10.99 -8.13 -13.92
CA PRO A 165 -10.20 -8.05 -15.15
C PRO A 165 -9.11 -6.98 -15.11
N ARG A 166 -9.34 -5.87 -14.41
CA ARG A 166 -8.36 -4.80 -14.26
C ARG A 166 -7.26 -5.19 -13.28
N GLN A 167 -7.61 -5.86 -12.18
CA GLN A 167 -6.65 -6.41 -11.23
C GLN A 167 -5.74 -7.45 -11.89
N ASP A 168 -6.29 -8.35 -12.69
CA ASP A 168 -5.53 -9.35 -13.43
C ASP A 168 -4.54 -8.71 -14.42
N ILE A 169 -4.94 -7.63 -15.08
CA ILE A 169 -4.07 -6.87 -15.99
C ILE A 169 -2.94 -6.21 -15.19
N LEU A 170 -3.25 -5.56 -14.08
CA LEU A 170 -2.27 -4.87 -13.25
C LEU A 170 -1.28 -5.86 -12.63
N LEU A 171 -1.76 -6.98 -12.10
CA LEU A 171 -0.92 -8.03 -11.54
C LEU A 171 0.02 -8.65 -12.59
N ARG A 172 -0.45 -8.82 -13.83
CA ARG A 172 0.39 -9.29 -14.95
C ARG A 172 1.44 -8.25 -15.34
N GLN A 173 1.10 -6.96 -15.34
CA GLN A 173 2.04 -5.88 -15.63
C GLN A 173 3.12 -5.74 -14.56
N GLU A 174 2.84 -6.15 -13.32
CA GLU A 174 3.78 -6.12 -12.20
C GLU A 174 4.69 -7.36 -12.09
N GLY A 175 4.55 -8.32 -12.99
CA GLY A 175 5.34 -9.55 -12.95
C GLY A 175 4.93 -10.50 -11.82
N VAL A 176 3.70 -10.41 -11.34
CA VAL A 176 3.14 -11.29 -10.28
C VAL A 176 2.34 -12.50 -10.82
N PRO A 177 2.32 -12.82 -12.14
CA PRO A 177 1.53 -13.94 -12.66
C PRO A 177 1.89 -15.30 -12.06
N ASP A 178 3.14 -15.46 -11.57
CA ASP A 178 3.62 -16.74 -11.05
C ASP A 178 3.22 -17.00 -9.59
N LEU A 179 2.72 -16.00 -8.88
CA LEU A 179 2.25 -16.14 -7.50
C LEU A 179 0.76 -16.49 -7.40
N ILE A 180 0.02 -16.36 -8.50
CA ILE A 180 -1.41 -16.66 -8.58
C ILE A 180 -1.61 -17.83 -9.54
N LYS A 181 -1.12 -19.01 -9.16
CA LYS A 181 -1.59 -20.23 -9.82
C LYS A 181 -2.97 -20.57 -9.24
N PRO A 182 -4.01 -20.76 -10.08
CA PRO A 182 -5.25 -21.35 -9.60
C PRO A 182 -4.91 -22.70 -8.98
N THR A 183 -5.27 -22.92 -7.74
CA THR A 183 -5.33 -24.27 -7.17
C THR A 183 -6.43 -24.99 -7.94
N GLU A 184 -6.06 -26.04 -8.69
CA GLU A 184 -6.96 -27.00 -9.29
C GLU A 184 -7.87 -27.66 -8.23
#